data_ebe9d4b04a8b0e9cb3df92c66f5df800
#
_entry.id   ebe9d4b04a8b0e9cb3df92c66f5df800
#
_cell.length_a   1.000
_cell.length_b   1.000
_cell.length_c   1.000
_cell.angle_alpha   90.00
_cell.angle_beta   90.00
_cell.angle_gamma   90.00
#
_symmetry.space_group_name_H-M   'P 1'
#
loop_
_entity.id
_entity.type
_entity.pdbx_description
1 polymer ?
#
loop_
_entity_poly.entity_id
_entity_poly.type
_entity_poly.pdbx_seq_one_letter_code
_entity_poly.pdbx_strand_id
1 'polypeptide(L)'
;TLSSSSAASDVYKRQPLKGKILNVASASSEKMSLNQEINDLKQAIGLEQIRSNNIESLRYNKIIIMTDADVDGAHIAALLLTFFYNYFPEIIEKGHLYLAQPPLYRITHNGQSQYAQTEENKNEIINEKFSGKGIVSRFKGLGEMPPSQLKETTMSSKTRNLLKITIPKRDIIEADQRRLVDELVNILMGKKPELRFKYIQENANLVNNFDIWIVC
;
A
#
# COMPACT_ATOMS: atom_id res chain seq x y z
N THR A 1 -21.60 -17.34 -32.63
CA THR A 1 -21.37 -18.12 -31.39
C THR A 1 -19.91 -18.00 -31.02
N LEU A 2 -19.59 -17.01 -30.21
CA LEU A 2 -18.27 -16.85 -29.58
C LEU A 2 -18.21 -17.86 -28.44
N SER A 3 -17.36 -18.88 -28.58
CA SER A 3 -17.05 -19.80 -27.50
C SER A 3 -16.31 -19.03 -26.38
N SER A 4 -16.93 -18.90 -25.25
CA SER A 4 -16.34 -18.40 -24.03
C SER A 4 -15.41 -19.46 -23.42
N SER A 5 -14.18 -19.54 -23.88
CA SER A 5 -13.11 -20.12 -23.08
C SER A 5 -12.52 -19.00 -22.25
N SER A 6 -13.16 -18.67 -21.18
CA SER A 6 -12.66 -17.71 -20.21
C SER A 6 -11.68 -18.37 -19.26
N ALA A 7 -10.44 -18.51 -19.68
CA ALA A 7 -9.36 -18.26 -18.77
C ALA A 7 -9.34 -16.74 -18.61
N ALA A 8 -10.04 -16.21 -17.60
CA ALA A 8 -9.98 -14.82 -17.27
C ALA A 8 -8.52 -14.52 -16.87
N SER A 9 -7.74 -14.06 -17.84
CA SER A 9 -6.43 -13.51 -17.59
C SER A 9 -6.67 -12.29 -16.71
N ASP A 10 -6.11 -12.29 -15.51
CA ASP A 10 -6.17 -11.14 -14.61
C ASP A 10 -5.74 -9.90 -15.40
N VAL A 11 -6.66 -8.97 -15.64
CA VAL A 11 -6.36 -7.73 -16.34
C VAL A 11 -5.77 -6.76 -15.33
N TYR A 12 -4.47 -6.49 -15.47
CA TYR A 12 -3.77 -5.51 -14.66
C TYR A 12 -3.66 -4.19 -15.40
N LYS A 13 -4.10 -3.10 -14.78
CA LYS A 13 -3.75 -1.76 -15.19
C LYS A 13 -2.81 -1.16 -14.15
N ARG A 14 -1.67 -0.64 -14.58
CA ARG A 14 -0.71 0.06 -13.73
C ARG A 14 -0.84 1.55 -13.98
N GLN A 15 -1.03 2.31 -12.90
CA GLN A 15 -0.94 3.77 -12.93
C GLN A 15 0.35 4.15 -12.18
N PRO A 16 1.41 4.57 -12.90
CA PRO A 16 2.63 5.03 -12.24
C PRO A 16 2.38 6.38 -11.57
N LEU A 17 2.97 6.54 -10.38
CA LEU A 17 3.02 7.82 -9.68
C LEU A 17 4.41 8.41 -9.87
N LYS A 18 4.49 9.71 -10.11
CA LYS A 18 5.76 10.42 -10.33
C LYS A 18 6.49 10.79 -9.02
N GLY A 19 5.95 10.35 -7.88
CA GLY A 19 6.47 10.65 -6.55
C GLY A 19 5.36 10.78 -5.53
N LYS A 20 5.60 11.59 -4.50
CA LYS A 20 4.60 11.86 -3.45
C LYS A 20 3.41 12.63 -4.02
N ILE A 21 2.23 12.08 -3.88
CA ILE A 21 1.00 12.76 -4.28
C ILE A 21 0.64 13.89 -3.32
N LEU A 22 -0.28 14.77 -3.74
CA LEU A 22 -0.80 15.83 -2.91
C LEU A 22 -1.45 15.26 -1.63
N ASN A 23 -1.10 15.81 -0.47
CA ASN A 23 -1.80 15.50 0.78
C ASN A 23 -3.19 16.13 0.77
N VAL A 24 -4.19 15.33 0.48
CA VAL A 24 -5.59 15.79 0.34
C VAL A 24 -6.23 16.21 1.66
N ALA A 25 -5.72 15.77 2.82
CA ALA A 25 -6.21 16.18 4.13
C ALA A 25 -5.84 17.64 4.47
N SER A 26 -4.76 18.15 3.89
CA SER A 26 -4.29 19.51 4.11
C SER A 26 -4.50 20.46 2.92
N ALA A 27 -4.79 19.93 1.73
CA ALA A 27 -4.99 20.70 0.51
C ALA A 27 -6.36 21.42 0.48
N SER A 28 -6.45 22.49 -0.31
CA SER A 28 -7.74 23.09 -0.67
C SER A 28 -8.39 22.29 -1.81
N SER A 29 -9.73 22.41 -1.92
CA SER A 29 -10.49 21.78 -3.01
C SER A 29 -10.02 22.22 -4.39
N GLU A 30 -9.61 23.48 -4.53
CA GLU A 30 -9.06 24.01 -5.78
C GLU A 30 -7.74 23.33 -6.15
N LYS A 31 -6.79 23.23 -5.20
CA LYS A 31 -5.51 22.53 -5.43
C LYS A 31 -5.73 21.07 -5.80
N MET A 32 -6.72 20.43 -5.18
CA MET A 32 -7.03 19.04 -5.47
C MET A 32 -7.64 18.87 -6.87
N SER A 33 -8.55 19.75 -7.29
CA SER A 33 -9.16 19.69 -8.63
C SER A 33 -8.16 19.94 -9.76
N LEU A 34 -7.14 20.76 -9.51
CA LEU A 34 -6.07 21.09 -10.46
C LEU A 34 -4.93 20.06 -10.45
N ASN A 35 -4.89 19.16 -9.48
CA ASN A 35 -3.80 18.20 -9.39
C ASN A 35 -3.98 17.06 -10.39
N GLN A 36 -3.07 17.01 -11.37
CA GLN A 36 -3.14 16.05 -12.48
C GLN A 36 -3.05 14.60 -12.00
N GLU A 37 -2.18 14.30 -11.02
CA GLU A 37 -1.98 12.93 -10.52
C GLU A 37 -3.23 12.40 -9.83
N ILE A 38 -3.93 13.25 -9.05
CA ILE A 38 -5.21 12.90 -8.41
C ILE A 38 -6.28 12.65 -9.49
N ASN A 39 -6.33 13.47 -10.53
CA ASN A 39 -7.29 13.32 -11.61
C ASN A 39 -7.01 12.07 -12.44
N ASP A 40 -5.75 11.81 -12.79
CA ASP A 40 -5.33 10.60 -13.50
C ASP A 40 -5.67 9.32 -12.69
N LEU A 41 -5.46 9.37 -11.36
CA LEU A 41 -5.81 8.28 -10.47
C LEU A 41 -7.33 8.02 -10.46
N LYS A 42 -8.13 9.08 -10.32
CA LYS A 42 -9.60 8.98 -10.39
C LYS A 42 -10.06 8.38 -11.72
N GLN A 43 -9.51 8.88 -12.82
CA GLN A 43 -9.84 8.39 -14.16
C GLN A 43 -9.45 6.93 -14.34
N ALA A 44 -8.23 6.57 -13.92
CA ALA A 44 -7.73 5.19 -14.04
C ALA A 44 -8.63 4.18 -13.34
N ILE A 45 -9.13 4.51 -12.15
CA ILE A 45 -9.95 3.63 -11.32
C ILE A 45 -11.43 3.69 -11.71
N GLY A 46 -11.87 4.75 -12.40
CA GLY A 46 -13.28 4.98 -12.76
C GLY A 46 -14.05 5.79 -11.71
N LEU A 47 -13.35 6.53 -10.84
CA LEU A 47 -13.97 7.29 -9.75
C LEU A 47 -14.68 8.56 -10.22
N GLU A 48 -14.44 9.04 -11.45
CA GLU A 48 -15.14 10.20 -12.01
C GLU A 48 -16.65 10.00 -12.15
N GLN A 49 -17.07 8.76 -12.29
CA GLN A 49 -18.46 8.36 -12.44
C GLN A 49 -19.16 8.08 -11.09
N ILE A 50 -18.40 8.03 -10.00
CA ILE A 50 -18.95 7.86 -8.66
C ILE A 50 -19.52 9.20 -8.18
N ARG A 51 -20.63 9.59 -8.78
CA ARG A 51 -21.52 10.58 -8.21
C ARG A 51 -22.45 9.86 -7.26
N SER A 52 -22.32 10.14 -5.94
CA SER A 52 -23.17 9.59 -4.87
C SER A 52 -23.15 8.05 -4.71
N ASN A 53 -22.24 7.56 -3.85
CA ASN A 53 -22.29 6.23 -3.20
C ASN A 53 -22.44 4.98 -4.09
N ASN A 54 -22.31 5.10 -5.41
CA ASN A 54 -22.46 3.98 -6.31
C ASN A 54 -21.09 3.43 -6.75
N ILE A 55 -20.56 2.46 -5.98
CA ILE A 55 -19.31 1.75 -6.31
C ILE A 55 -19.48 0.79 -7.50
N GLU A 56 -20.68 0.57 -8.00
CA GLU A 56 -20.93 -0.33 -9.15
C GLU A 56 -20.18 0.11 -10.42
N SER A 57 -19.80 1.40 -10.49
CA SER A 57 -18.98 1.93 -11.58
C SER A 57 -17.46 1.67 -11.43
N LEU A 58 -17.03 1.03 -10.34
CA LEU A 58 -15.63 0.72 -10.13
C LEU A 58 -15.13 -0.25 -11.21
N ARG A 59 -14.06 0.14 -11.93
CA ARG A 59 -13.53 -0.65 -13.05
C ARG A 59 -12.79 -1.91 -12.61
N TYR A 60 -12.34 -1.96 -11.37
CA TYR A 60 -11.46 -3.03 -10.86
C TYR A 60 -11.98 -3.56 -9.53
N ASN A 61 -11.97 -4.86 -9.39
CA ASN A 61 -12.35 -5.51 -8.14
C ASN A 61 -11.33 -5.29 -7.01
N LYS A 62 -10.06 -5.04 -7.35
CA LYS A 62 -9.00 -4.76 -6.39
C LYS A 62 -8.16 -3.58 -6.84
N ILE A 63 -7.98 -2.63 -5.93
CA ILE A 63 -7.03 -1.53 -6.04
C ILE A 63 -5.87 -1.87 -5.14
N ILE A 64 -4.67 -1.96 -5.71
CA ILE A 64 -3.48 -2.40 -4.99
C ILE A 64 -2.47 -1.26 -5.00
N ILE A 65 -2.19 -0.69 -3.83
CA ILE A 65 -1.10 0.27 -3.64
C ILE A 65 0.19 -0.52 -3.57
N MET A 66 1.17 -0.15 -4.39
CA MET A 66 2.48 -0.78 -4.44
C MET A 66 3.56 0.29 -4.38
N THR A 67 4.34 0.28 -3.31
CA THR A 67 5.41 1.24 -3.02
C THR A 67 6.66 0.50 -2.58
N ASP A 68 7.80 1.20 -2.63
CA ASP A 68 9.06 0.69 -2.12
C ASP A 68 8.97 0.43 -0.60
N ALA A 69 9.81 -0.47 -0.09
CA ALA A 69 9.84 -0.83 1.32
C ALA A 69 10.77 0.12 2.13
N ASP A 70 10.67 1.42 1.85
CA ASP A 70 11.44 2.47 2.51
C ASP A 70 10.50 3.53 3.11
N VAL A 71 11.08 4.54 3.78
CA VAL A 71 10.33 5.62 4.44
C VAL A 71 9.55 6.48 3.44
N ASP A 72 10.06 6.68 2.24
CA ASP A 72 9.39 7.43 1.19
C ASP A 72 8.21 6.65 0.60
N GLY A 73 8.38 5.34 0.38
CA GLY A 73 7.30 4.46 -0.04
C GLY A 73 6.18 4.36 1.00
N ALA A 74 6.53 4.27 2.29
CA ALA A 74 5.55 4.31 3.37
C ALA A 74 4.77 5.63 3.40
N HIS A 75 5.44 6.76 3.16
CA HIS A 75 4.79 8.07 3.06
C HIS A 75 3.85 8.16 1.85
N ILE A 76 4.26 7.66 0.67
CA ILE A 76 3.40 7.59 -0.53
C ILE A 76 2.16 6.74 -0.23
N ALA A 77 2.33 5.58 0.39
CA ALA A 77 1.21 4.73 0.79
C ALA A 77 0.25 5.46 1.74
N ALA A 78 0.78 6.16 2.77
CA ALA A 78 -0.03 6.93 3.71
C ALA A 78 -0.83 8.05 3.02
N LEU A 79 -0.26 8.75 2.05
CA LEU A 79 -0.95 9.77 1.25
C LEU A 79 -2.09 9.17 0.42
N LEU A 80 -1.86 8.02 -0.22
CA LEU A 80 -2.88 7.31 -0.99
C LEU A 80 -4.00 6.77 -0.08
N LEU A 81 -3.65 6.17 1.06
CA LEU A 81 -4.64 5.72 2.04
C LEU A 81 -5.49 6.87 2.54
N THR A 82 -4.88 8.03 2.82
CA THR A 82 -5.59 9.25 3.22
C THR A 82 -6.55 9.74 2.13
N PHE A 83 -6.15 9.65 0.86
CA PHE A 83 -7.00 9.98 -0.27
C PHE A 83 -8.25 9.09 -0.32
N PHE A 84 -8.09 7.76 -0.26
CA PHE A 84 -9.22 6.83 -0.26
C PHE A 84 -10.09 6.98 0.99
N TYR A 85 -9.47 7.16 2.16
CA TYR A 85 -10.18 7.34 3.42
C TYR A 85 -11.10 8.56 3.43
N ASN A 86 -10.61 9.71 2.95
CA ASN A 86 -11.34 10.96 2.99
C ASN A 86 -12.40 11.09 1.89
N TYR A 87 -12.14 10.53 0.71
CA TYR A 87 -12.99 10.78 -0.47
C TYR A 87 -13.75 9.56 -0.95
N PHE A 88 -13.29 8.36 -0.66
CA PHE A 88 -13.88 7.11 -1.15
C PHE A 88 -13.85 6.01 -0.07
N PRO A 89 -14.37 6.28 1.15
CA PRO A 89 -14.31 5.31 2.24
C PRO A 89 -15.03 4.00 1.90
N GLU A 90 -16.07 4.03 1.04
CA GLU A 90 -16.79 2.84 0.63
C GLU A 90 -15.88 1.83 -0.12
N ILE A 91 -14.84 2.29 -0.81
CA ILE A 91 -13.86 1.41 -1.45
C ILE A 91 -13.14 0.56 -0.40
N ILE A 92 -12.83 1.15 0.76
CA ILE A 92 -12.22 0.45 1.87
C ILE A 92 -13.25 -0.45 2.57
N GLU A 93 -14.42 0.07 2.88
CA GLU A 93 -15.50 -0.65 3.58
C GLU A 93 -15.95 -1.90 2.81
N LYS A 94 -16.05 -1.82 1.48
CA LYS A 94 -16.37 -2.96 0.61
C LYS A 94 -15.17 -3.87 0.33
N GLY A 95 -13.97 -3.51 0.80
CA GLY A 95 -12.78 -4.37 0.75
C GLY A 95 -12.10 -4.43 -0.61
N HIS A 96 -12.12 -3.33 -1.35
CA HIS A 96 -11.46 -3.22 -2.64
C HIS A 96 -10.02 -2.69 -2.56
N LEU A 97 -9.59 -2.11 -1.40
CA LEU A 97 -8.28 -1.49 -1.25
C LEU A 97 -7.30 -2.44 -0.54
N TYR A 98 -6.12 -2.57 -1.13
CA TYR A 98 -5.03 -3.42 -0.65
C TYR A 98 -3.70 -2.70 -0.71
N LEU A 99 -2.77 -3.09 0.18
CA LEU A 99 -1.36 -2.73 0.12
C LEU A 99 -0.56 -3.98 -0.27
N ALA A 100 0.24 -3.88 -1.31
CA ALA A 100 1.15 -4.94 -1.69
C ALA A 100 2.29 -5.06 -0.67
N GLN A 101 2.66 -6.28 -0.36
CA GLN A 101 3.79 -6.59 0.51
C GLN A 101 4.85 -7.35 -0.28
N PRO A 102 5.70 -6.65 -1.06
CA PRO A 102 6.81 -7.30 -1.74
C PRO A 102 7.79 -7.89 -0.72
N PRO A 103 8.50 -8.96 -1.08
CA PRO A 103 9.52 -9.53 -0.20
C PRO A 103 10.71 -8.58 -0.05
N LEU A 104 11.31 -8.57 1.15
CA LEU A 104 12.55 -7.84 1.43
C LEU A 104 13.79 -8.66 1.13
N TYR A 105 13.68 -9.98 1.18
CA TYR A 105 14.82 -10.89 1.01
C TYR A 105 14.52 -11.95 -0.04
N ARG A 106 15.56 -12.28 -0.80
CA ARG A 106 15.64 -13.48 -1.63
C ARG A 106 16.77 -14.34 -1.11
N ILE A 107 16.49 -15.61 -0.83
CA ILE A 107 17.43 -16.62 -0.40
C ILE A 107 17.59 -17.62 -1.55
N THR A 108 18.81 -17.84 -2.00
CA THR A 108 19.11 -18.77 -3.09
C THR A 108 20.07 -19.85 -2.62
N HIS A 109 19.72 -21.10 -2.87
CA HIS A 109 20.58 -22.26 -2.60
C HIS A 109 20.33 -23.35 -3.66
N ASN A 110 21.39 -23.89 -4.27
CA ASN A 110 21.35 -24.95 -5.27
C ASN A 110 20.33 -24.69 -6.41
N GLY A 111 20.27 -23.45 -6.93
CA GLY A 111 19.36 -23.07 -8.01
C GLY A 111 17.91 -22.82 -7.58
N GLN A 112 17.56 -23.07 -6.33
CA GLN A 112 16.22 -22.76 -5.77
C GLN A 112 16.24 -21.39 -5.13
N SER A 113 15.14 -20.63 -5.27
CA SER A 113 14.96 -19.33 -4.63
C SER A 113 13.73 -19.38 -3.73
N GLN A 114 13.87 -18.79 -2.55
CA GLN A 114 12.78 -18.53 -1.62
C GLN A 114 12.77 -17.03 -1.27
N TYR A 115 11.60 -16.53 -0.90
CA TYR A 115 11.43 -15.12 -0.59
C TYR A 115 10.96 -14.97 0.86
N ALA A 116 11.46 -13.95 1.55
CA ALA A 116 11.09 -13.63 2.91
C ALA A 116 10.72 -12.14 3.05
N GLN A 117 9.76 -11.84 3.92
CA GLN A 117 9.29 -10.49 4.18
C GLN A 117 9.95 -9.86 5.41
N THR A 118 10.40 -10.68 6.36
CA THR A 118 11.04 -10.23 7.59
C THR A 118 12.36 -10.96 7.81
N GLU A 119 13.16 -10.41 8.73
CA GLU A 119 14.45 -10.99 9.15
C GLU A 119 14.25 -12.37 9.78
N GLU A 120 13.22 -12.53 10.61
CA GLU A 120 12.86 -13.78 11.27
C GLU A 120 12.50 -14.85 10.23
N ASN A 121 11.60 -14.51 9.30
CA ASN A 121 11.19 -15.43 8.22
C ASN A 121 12.34 -15.83 7.31
N LYS A 122 13.30 -14.90 7.04
CA LYS A 122 14.54 -15.20 6.33
C LYS A 122 15.36 -16.27 7.06
N ASN A 123 15.55 -16.10 8.37
CA ASN A 123 16.35 -17.03 9.18
C ASN A 123 15.67 -18.41 9.30
N GLU A 124 14.34 -18.46 9.42
CA GLU A 124 13.57 -19.72 9.37
C GLU A 124 13.79 -20.47 8.04
N ILE A 125 13.67 -19.77 6.91
CA ILE A 125 13.87 -20.37 5.59
C ILE A 125 15.29 -20.91 5.43
N ILE A 126 16.31 -20.18 5.89
CA ILE A 126 17.71 -20.62 5.82
C ILE A 126 17.89 -21.91 6.62
N ASN A 127 17.38 -21.94 7.85
CA ASN A 127 17.59 -23.07 8.75
C ASN A 127 16.77 -24.30 8.32
N GLU A 128 15.49 -24.13 8.04
CA GLU A 128 14.59 -25.25 7.79
C GLU A 128 14.67 -25.79 6.36
N LYS A 129 14.76 -24.90 5.36
CA LYS A 129 14.72 -25.32 3.94
C LYS A 129 16.10 -25.49 3.32
N PHE A 130 17.10 -24.76 3.79
CA PHE A 130 18.43 -24.74 3.20
C PHE A 130 19.52 -25.22 4.14
N SER A 131 19.18 -25.86 5.27
CA SER A 131 20.10 -26.48 6.22
C SER A 131 21.22 -25.53 6.67
N GLY A 132 20.88 -24.29 6.95
CA GLY A 132 21.82 -23.25 7.36
C GLY A 132 22.65 -22.64 6.22
N LYS A 133 22.37 -22.99 4.95
CA LYS A 133 23.13 -22.53 3.77
C LYS A 133 22.23 -21.71 2.86
N GLY A 134 22.75 -20.61 2.29
CA GLY A 134 22.01 -19.80 1.33
C GLY A 134 22.69 -18.48 1.05
N ILE A 135 22.56 -17.99 -0.17
CA ILE A 135 22.99 -16.65 -0.55
C ILE A 135 21.78 -15.75 -0.37
N VAL A 136 21.92 -14.75 0.49
CA VAL A 136 20.87 -13.77 0.78
C VAL A 136 21.09 -12.52 -0.04
N SER A 137 20.05 -12.09 -0.76
CA SER A 137 19.97 -10.78 -1.40
C SER A 137 18.85 -9.99 -0.76
N ARG A 138 19.11 -8.73 -0.38
CA ARG A 138 18.11 -7.82 0.17
C ARG A 138 17.67 -6.85 -0.93
N PHE A 139 16.36 -6.69 -1.09
CA PHE A 139 15.76 -5.67 -1.95
C PHE A 139 15.48 -4.40 -1.13
N LYS A 140 16.00 -3.26 -1.57
CA LYS A 140 15.71 -1.95 -0.95
C LYS A 140 14.46 -1.32 -1.54
N GLY A 141 14.15 -1.65 -2.81
CA GLY A 141 12.98 -1.13 -3.50
C GLY A 141 12.56 -2.02 -4.66
N LEU A 142 11.37 -1.75 -5.21
CA LEU A 142 10.80 -2.49 -6.35
C LEU A 142 11.66 -2.40 -7.61
N GLY A 143 12.41 -1.30 -7.77
CA GLY A 143 13.31 -1.09 -8.90
C GLY A 143 14.53 -2.02 -8.92
N GLU A 144 14.89 -2.61 -7.77
CA GLU A 144 15.98 -3.58 -7.66
C GLU A 144 15.54 -5.01 -8.01
N MET A 145 14.23 -5.25 -8.12
CA MET A 145 13.68 -6.55 -8.48
C MET A 145 13.62 -6.71 -10.00
N PRO A 146 14.24 -7.77 -10.57
CA PRO A 146 14.02 -8.11 -11.96
C PRO A 146 12.54 -8.28 -12.28
N PRO A 147 12.05 -7.92 -13.48
CA PRO A 147 10.64 -7.98 -13.84
C PRO A 147 9.97 -9.35 -13.61
N SER A 148 10.72 -10.44 -13.82
CA SER A 148 10.24 -11.81 -13.56
C SER A 148 9.97 -12.04 -12.07
N GLN A 149 10.85 -11.57 -11.21
CA GLN A 149 10.69 -11.71 -9.75
C GLN A 149 9.55 -10.81 -9.23
N LEU A 150 9.46 -9.58 -9.70
CA LEU A 150 8.35 -8.68 -9.36
C LEU A 150 7.01 -9.28 -9.81
N LYS A 151 6.96 -9.89 -10.99
CA LYS A 151 5.77 -10.62 -11.47
C LYS A 151 5.41 -11.77 -10.55
N GLU A 152 6.39 -12.61 -10.21
CA GLU A 152 6.20 -13.79 -9.37
C GLU A 152 5.75 -13.43 -7.95
N THR A 153 6.40 -12.48 -7.29
CA THR A 153 6.22 -12.19 -5.86
C THR A 153 5.08 -11.20 -5.56
N THR A 154 4.82 -10.26 -6.48
CA THR A 154 3.95 -9.12 -6.19
C THR A 154 2.75 -9.01 -7.13
N MET A 155 2.87 -9.50 -8.38
CA MET A 155 1.81 -9.34 -9.36
C MET A 155 0.93 -10.59 -9.50
N SER A 156 1.51 -11.78 -9.38
CA SER A 156 0.79 -13.03 -9.56
C SER A 156 -0.26 -13.23 -8.47
N SER A 157 -1.50 -13.49 -8.84
CA SER A 157 -2.61 -13.75 -7.91
C SER A 157 -2.40 -14.97 -7.02
N LYS A 158 -1.53 -15.89 -7.44
CA LYS A 158 -1.22 -17.13 -6.71
C LYS A 158 -0.17 -16.98 -5.63
N THR A 159 0.73 -16.01 -5.78
CA THR A 159 1.96 -15.92 -4.96
C THR A 159 2.14 -14.57 -4.26
N ARG A 160 1.40 -13.54 -4.70
CA ARG A 160 1.46 -12.22 -4.09
C ARG A 160 0.89 -12.21 -2.68
N ASN A 161 1.52 -11.42 -1.81
CA ASN A 161 1.00 -11.12 -0.49
C ASN A 161 0.37 -9.72 -0.48
N LEU A 162 -0.88 -9.63 -0.04
CA LEU A 162 -1.64 -8.39 0.01
C LEU A 162 -2.22 -8.17 1.41
N LEU A 163 -1.94 -7.02 1.98
CA LEU A 163 -2.60 -6.55 3.18
C LEU A 163 -3.91 -5.86 2.77
N LYS A 164 -5.04 -6.41 3.20
CA LYS A 164 -6.34 -5.78 2.99
C LYS A 164 -6.49 -4.60 3.94
N ILE A 165 -6.81 -3.44 3.40
CA ILE A 165 -7.08 -2.25 4.21
C ILE A 165 -8.52 -2.32 4.70
N THR A 166 -8.70 -2.11 6.00
CA THR A 166 -10.01 -2.09 6.65
C THR A 166 -10.14 -0.85 7.52
N ILE A 167 -11.38 -0.40 7.70
CA ILE A 167 -11.72 0.68 8.62
C ILE A 167 -12.95 0.24 9.43
N PRO A 168 -13.11 0.70 10.68
CA PRO A 168 -14.30 0.44 11.46
C PRO A 168 -15.54 0.96 10.75
N LYS A 169 -16.66 0.27 10.87
CA LYS A 169 -17.93 0.67 10.27
C LYS A 169 -18.50 1.92 10.96
N ARG A 170 -19.35 2.64 10.25
CA ARG A 170 -20.09 3.79 10.78
C ARG A 170 -21.40 3.34 11.44
N ASP A 171 -21.41 2.22 12.14
CA ASP A 171 -22.55 1.75 12.93
C ASP A 171 -22.35 2.07 14.41
N ILE A 172 -23.38 1.81 15.22
CA ILE A 172 -23.39 2.13 16.65
C ILE A 172 -22.29 1.35 17.42
N ILE A 173 -21.95 0.17 16.95
CA ILE A 173 -21.01 -0.73 17.65
C ILE A 173 -19.56 -0.26 17.46
N GLU A 174 -19.22 0.20 16.26
CA GLU A 174 -17.85 0.58 15.89
C GLU A 174 -17.65 2.12 15.83
N ALA A 175 -18.66 2.92 16.19
CA ALA A 175 -18.62 4.38 16.08
C ALA A 175 -17.45 5.02 16.85
N ASP A 176 -17.17 4.54 18.06
CA ASP A 176 -16.04 5.07 18.85
C ASP A 176 -14.70 4.73 18.23
N GLN A 177 -14.52 3.52 17.70
CA GLN A 177 -13.31 3.12 17.00
C GLN A 177 -13.13 3.92 15.72
N ARG A 178 -14.22 4.18 15.00
CA ARG A 178 -14.20 5.02 13.80
C ARG A 178 -13.77 6.44 14.12
N ARG A 179 -14.28 7.03 15.21
CA ARG A 179 -13.89 8.36 15.68
C ARG A 179 -12.40 8.44 15.99
N LEU A 180 -11.84 7.42 16.67
CA LEU A 180 -10.40 7.35 16.94
C LEU A 180 -9.56 7.32 15.65
N VAL A 181 -10.01 6.60 14.63
CA VAL A 181 -9.34 6.60 13.31
C VAL A 181 -9.44 7.98 12.64
N ASP A 182 -10.61 8.62 12.66
CA ASP A 182 -10.79 9.99 12.14
C ASP A 182 -9.86 10.99 12.83
N GLU A 183 -9.76 10.93 14.15
CA GLU A 183 -8.85 11.75 14.94
C GLU A 183 -7.38 11.49 14.58
N LEU A 184 -6.97 10.22 14.48
CA LEU A 184 -5.60 9.85 14.13
C LEU A 184 -5.22 10.34 12.72
N VAL A 185 -6.10 10.16 11.74
CA VAL A 185 -5.88 10.66 10.38
C VAL A 185 -5.73 12.20 10.39
N ASN A 186 -6.57 12.91 11.17
CA ASN A 186 -6.47 14.35 11.28
C ASN A 186 -5.17 14.81 11.99
N ILE A 187 -4.73 14.11 13.03
CA ILE A 187 -3.46 14.38 13.74
C ILE A 187 -2.28 14.19 12.78
N LEU A 188 -2.22 13.05 12.09
CA LEU A 188 -1.04 12.68 11.30
C LEU A 188 -0.98 13.39 9.94
N MET A 189 -2.13 13.59 9.28
CA MET A 189 -2.21 14.07 7.90
C MET A 189 -2.84 15.45 7.76
N GLY A 190 -3.48 15.96 8.82
CA GLY A 190 -4.18 17.24 8.81
C GLY A 190 -3.28 18.48 8.70
N LYS A 191 -3.92 19.65 8.64
CA LYS A 191 -3.25 20.95 8.40
C LYS A 191 -2.39 21.43 9.57
N LYS A 192 -2.65 20.96 10.81
CA LYS A 192 -1.98 21.45 12.03
C LYS A 192 -0.75 20.59 12.34
N PRO A 193 0.48 21.08 12.05
CA PRO A 193 1.70 20.31 12.28
C PRO A 193 1.98 20.08 13.78
N GLU A 194 1.46 20.94 14.66
CA GLU A 194 1.64 20.82 16.11
C GLU A 194 1.05 19.53 16.67
N LEU A 195 -0.10 19.11 16.14
CA LEU A 195 -0.75 17.86 16.56
C LEU A 195 0.12 16.65 16.21
N ARG A 196 0.70 16.65 15.01
CA ARG A 196 1.61 15.59 14.57
C ARG A 196 2.89 15.56 15.38
N PHE A 197 3.48 16.74 15.64
CA PHE A 197 4.68 16.84 16.45
C PHE A 197 4.45 16.29 17.87
N LYS A 198 3.35 16.67 18.51
CA LYS A 198 2.96 16.16 19.82
C LYS A 198 2.80 14.65 19.82
N TYR A 199 2.08 14.12 18.83
CA TYR A 199 1.88 12.67 18.68
C TYR A 199 3.20 11.92 18.52
N ILE A 200 4.13 12.44 17.72
CA ILE A 200 5.46 11.83 17.53
C ILE A 200 6.24 11.83 18.85
N GLN A 201 6.22 12.94 19.60
CA GLN A 201 6.89 13.02 20.91
C GLN A 201 6.31 12.00 21.91
N GLU A 202 4.99 11.90 22.00
CA GLU A 202 4.31 10.99 22.93
C GLU A 202 4.55 9.52 22.59
N ASN A 203 4.79 9.20 21.32
CA ASN A 203 4.99 7.83 20.83
C ASN A 203 6.45 7.51 20.44
N ALA A 204 7.40 8.40 20.75
CA ALA A 204 8.81 8.20 20.38
C ALA A 204 9.42 6.92 20.96
N ASN A 205 8.96 6.48 22.12
CA ASN A 205 9.43 5.25 22.79
C ASN A 205 8.98 3.96 22.08
N LEU A 206 8.00 4.03 21.17
CA LEU A 206 7.52 2.87 20.40
C LEU A 206 8.39 2.55 19.18
N VAL A 207 9.31 3.45 18.84
CA VAL A 207 10.18 3.28 17.67
C VAL A 207 11.45 2.55 18.12
N ASN A 208 11.52 1.26 17.87
CA ASN A 208 12.65 0.40 18.27
C ASN A 208 13.82 0.42 17.26
N ASN A 209 13.59 0.86 16.01
CA ASN A 209 14.60 0.93 14.96
C ASN A 209 14.53 2.27 14.24
N PHE A 210 15.52 3.12 14.46
CA PHE A 210 15.76 4.28 13.62
C PHE A 210 16.70 3.87 12.49
N ASP A 211 16.24 3.85 11.25
CA ASP A 211 17.13 3.92 10.09
C ASP A 211 17.73 5.34 10.04
N ILE A 212 18.74 5.58 10.88
CA ILE A 212 19.49 6.84 10.86
C ILE A 212 20.53 6.70 9.75
N TRP A 213 20.27 7.30 8.62
CA TRP A 213 21.32 7.57 7.63
C TRP A 213 22.10 8.80 8.09
N ILE A 214 23.26 8.57 8.72
CA ILE A 214 24.25 9.63 8.91
C ILE A 214 24.90 9.84 7.55
N VAL A 215 24.50 10.91 6.86
CA VAL A 215 25.23 11.40 5.69
C VAL A 215 26.40 12.19 6.24
N CYS A 216 27.61 11.62 6.20
CA CYS A 216 28.87 12.34 6.37
C CYS A 216 29.26 13.02 5.06
#